data_1f61b73a7969e58a915f6d945c4d920f
#
_entry.id   1f61b73a7969e58a915f6d945c4d920f
#
_cell.length_a   1.000
_cell.length_b   1.000
_cell.length_c   1.000
_cell.angle_alpha   90.00
_cell.angle_beta   90.00
_cell.angle_gamma   90.00
#
_symmetry.space_group_name_H-M   'P 1'
#
loop_
_entity.id
_entity.type
_entity.pdbx_description
1 polymer ?
#
loop_
_entity_poly.entity_id
_entity_poly.type
_entity_poly.pdbx_seq_one_letter_code
_entity_poly.pdbx_strand_id
1 'polypeptide(L)'
;MSSVVGSQVPRHRVAAAYSVSAGGDAGELGRAYGLTPDPWQQQVLDDWLAVGGNGRLASGVCGVFVPRQNGKNAILEIVELFKATIQGRRILHTAHELKSARKAFMRLRSFFENERQFPDLYRMVKSIRATN
;
A
#
# COMPACT_ATOMS: atom_id res chain seq x y z
N MET A 1 18.81 8.60 14.10
CA MET A 1 17.57 9.02 13.39
C MET A 1 17.94 9.53 12.02
N SER A 2 17.47 8.87 10.98
CA SER A 2 17.61 9.42 9.64
C SER A 2 16.70 10.64 9.51
N SER A 3 17.27 11.78 9.17
CA SER A 3 16.49 12.98 8.87
C SER A 3 15.68 12.73 7.60
N VAL A 4 14.37 12.91 7.68
CA VAL A 4 13.50 12.85 6.50
C VAL A 4 13.82 14.05 5.62
N VAL A 5 14.21 13.80 4.38
CA VAL A 5 14.59 14.84 3.43
C VAL A 5 13.37 15.27 2.61
N GLY A 6 13.17 16.58 2.50
CA GLY A 6 12.09 17.17 1.72
C GLY A 6 10.84 17.50 2.53
N SER A 7 9.92 18.21 1.88
CA SER A 7 8.66 18.60 2.49
C SER A 7 7.75 17.39 2.73
N GLN A 8 7.27 17.27 3.95
CA GLN A 8 6.31 16.23 4.35
C GLN A 8 4.85 16.71 4.23
N VAL A 9 4.64 17.95 3.84
CA VAL A 9 3.32 18.52 3.61
C VAL A 9 3.10 18.70 2.11
N PRO A 10 1.99 18.19 1.54
CA PRO A 10 1.72 18.36 0.13
C PRO A 10 1.49 19.85 -0.21
N ARG A 11 1.91 20.26 -1.40
CA ARG A 11 1.65 21.60 -1.92
C ARG A 11 0.18 21.80 -2.21
N HIS A 12 -0.48 20.76 -2.72
CA HIS A 12 -1.90 20.74 -3.03
C HIS A 12 -2.50 19.41 -2.51
N ARG A 13 -3.61 19.49 -1.81
CA ARG A 13 -4.32 18.33 -1.32
C ARG A 13 -5.82 18.57 -1.40
N VAL A 14 -6.53 17.65 -2.03
CA VAL A 14 -7.99 17.57 -2.04
C VAL A 14 -8.37 16.18 -1.56
N ALA A 15 -9.16 16.09 -0.53
CA ALA A 15 -9.62 14.82 0.02
C ALA A 15 -11.08 14.94 0.50
N ALA A 16 -11.84 13.85 0.38
CA ALA A 16 -13.15 13.77 0.99
C ALA A 16 -13.02 13.89 2.53
N ALA A 17 -14.00 14.50 3.17
CA ALA A 17 -14.04 14.55 4.62
C ALA A 17 -14.24 13.14 5.19
N TYR A 18 -13.49 12.78 6.23
CA TYR A 18 -13.62 11.48 6.91
C TYR A 18 -13.23 11.61 8.39
N SER A 19 -13.79 10.73 9.21
CA SER A 19 -13.42 10.59 10.61
C SER A 19 -12.71 9.26 10.89
N VAL A 20 -12.84 8.28 10.00
CA VAL A 20 -12.27 6.94 10.13
C VAL A 20 -11.45 6.62 8.88
N SER A 21 -10.27 6.06 9.08
CA SER A 21 -9.40 5.58 8.00
C SER A 21 -8.66 4.32 8.43
N ALA A 22 -8.49 3.40 7.48
CA ALA A 22 -7.63 2.24 7.66
C ALA A 22 -6.14 2.54 7.36
N GLY A 23 -5.79 3.79 7.10
CA GLY A 23 -4.41 4.19 6.78
C GLY A 23 -3.42 3.91 7.89
N GLY A 24 -3.83 4.07 9.17
CA GLY A 24 -3.01 3.72 10.32
C GLY A 24 -2.65 2.24 10.37
N ASP A 25 -3.62 1.36 10.18
CA ASP A 25 -3.42 -0.09 10.15
C ASP A 25 -2.53 -0.50 8.96
N ALA A 26 -2.74 0.12 7.80
CA ALA A 26 -1.90 -0.12 6.63
C ALA A 26 -0.45 0.33 6.86
N GLY A 27 -0.23 1.46 7.50
CA GLY A 27 1.10 1.93 7.87
C GLY A 27 1.82 0.98 8.83
N GLU A 28 1.11 0.47 9.83
CA GLU A 28 1.66 -0.53 10.76
C GLU A 28 2.02 -1.84 10.05
N LEU A 29 1.15 -2.30 9.15
CA LEU A 29 1.44 -3.47 8.32
C LEU A 29 2.71 -3.24 7.49
N GLY A 30 2.84 -2.07 6.88
CA GLY A 30 4.03 -1.70 6.12
C GLY A 30 5.30 -1.78 6.96
N ARG A 31 5.28 -1.24 8.18
CA ARG A 31 6.42 -1.31 9.12
C ARG A 31 6.80 -2.76 9.44
N ALA A 32 5.81 -3.62 9.64
CA ALA A 32 6.05 -5.03 9.93
C ALA A 32 6.77 -5.76 8.78
N TYR A 33 6.56 -5.29 7.55
CA TYR A 33 7.21 -5.86 6.35
C TYR A 33 8.40 -5.02 5.84
N GLY A 34 8.91 -4.09 6.66
CA GLY A 34 10.08 -3.29 6.32
C GLY A 34 9.79 -2.09 5.43
N LEU A 35 8.53 -1.73 5.25
CA LEU A 35 8.07 -0.60 4.46
C LEU A 35 7.56 0.51 5.38
N THR A 36 8.45 1.21 6.06
CA THR A 36 8.06 2.30 6.98
C THR A 36 7.69 3.55 6.18
N PRO A 37 6.42 3.99 6.21
CA PRO A 37 6.03 5.18 5.48
C PRO A 37 6.57 6.45 6.12
N ASP A 38 7.02 7.38 5.27
CA ASP A 38 7.31 8.75 5.67
C ASP A 38 6.00 9.48 6.01
N PRO A 39 6.03 10.61 6.74
CA PRO A 39 4.81 11.33 7.11
C PRO A 39 3.90 11.68 5.93
N TRP A 40 4.45 12.09 4.78
CA TRP A 40 3.66 12.38 3.59
C TRP A 40 3.03 11.13 2.98
N GLN A 41 3.74 10.00 3.03
CA GLN A 41 3.21 8.71 2.56
C GLN A 41 2.08 8.22 3.48
N GLN A 42 2.25 8.39 4.79
CA GLN A 42 1.20 8.05 5.75
C GLN A 42 -0.06 8.88 5.51
N GLN A 43 0.07 10.16 5.19
CA GLN A 43 -1.09 10.99 4.87
C GLN A 43 -1.81 10.51 3.61
N VAL A 44 -1.08 10.08 2.60
CA VAL A 44 -1.68 9.46 1.39
C VAL A 44 -2.44 8.19 1.75
N LEU A 45 -1.85 7.33 2.59
CA LEU A 45 -2.53 6.12 3.08
C LEU A 45 -3.81 6.46 3.84
N ASP A 46 -3.78 7.46 4.69
CA ASP A 46 -4.94 7.90 5.47
C ASP A 46 -6.08 8.39 4.55
N ASP A 47 -5.75 9.16 3.53
CA ASP A 47 -6.73 9.68 2.58
C ASP A 47 -7.28 8.58 1.66
N TRP A 48 -6.42 7.70 1.16
CA TRP A 48 -6.81 6.65 0.21
C TRP A 48 -7.63 5.53 0.87
N LEU A 49 -7.37 5.27 2.14
CA LEU A 49 -8.05 4.22 2.91
C LEU A 49 -9.10 4.77 3.86
N ALA A 50 -9.47 6.03 3.68
CA ALA A 50 -10.54 6.67 4.42
C ALA A 50 -11.89 5.98 4.15
N VAL A 51 -12.70 5.84 5.19
CA VAL A 51 -14.00 5.17 5.15
C VAL A 51 -15.11 6.18 5.38
N GLY A 52 -16.09 6.18 4.50
CA GLY A 52 -17.30 7.00 4.64
C GLY A 52 -18.30 6.41 5.63
N GLY A 53 -19.34 7.18 5.95
CA GLY A 53 -20.38 6.76 6.91
C GLY A 53 -21.17 5.52 6.50
N ASN A 54 -21.10 5.12 5.21
CA ASN A 54 -21.74 3.89 4.70
C ASN A 54 -20.83 2.65 4.76
N GLY A 55 -19.65 2.74 5.37
CA GLY A 55 -18.66 1.67 5.44
C GLY A 55 -17.86 1.42 4.17
N ARG A 56 -18.09 2.22 3.12
CA ARG A 56 -17.32 2.16 1.87
C ARG A 56 -16.18 3.17 1.90
N LEU A 57 -15.24 3.05 0.95
CA LEU A 57 -14.20 4.05 0.78
C LEU A 57 -14.80 5.45 0.60
N ALA A 58 -14.23 6.44 1.26
CA ALA A 58 -14.67 7.83 1.17
C ALA A 58 -14.46 8.40 -0.24
N SER A 59 -13.45 7.90 -0.97
CA SER A 59 -13.14 8.28 -2.35
C SER A 59 -13.02 7.05 -3.23
N GLY A 60 -13.73 7.02 -4.35
CA GLY A 60 -13.66 5.93 -5.32
C GLY A 60 -12.45 6.01 -6.24
N VAL A 61 -11.87 7.19 -6.40
CA VAL A 61 -10.66 7.44 -7.19
C VAL A 61 -9.68 8.25 -6.35
N CYS A 62 -8.45 7.79 -6.30
CA CYS A 62 -7.38 8.46 -5.56
C CYS A 62 -6.16 8.62 -6.47
N GLY A 63 -5.46 9.73 -6.32
CA GLY A 63 -4.27 10.01 -7.11
C GLY A 63 -3.18 10.70 -6.30
N VAL A 64 -1.94 10.49 -6.67
CA VAL A 64 -0.79 11.18 -6.11
C VAL A 64 0.19 11.55 -7.21
N PHE A 65 0.66 12.80 -7.17
CA PHE A 65 1.66 13.32 -8.08
C PHE A 65 2.90 13.70 -7.28
N VAL A 66 3.97 12.99 -7.51
CA VAL A 66 5.28 13.23 -6.89
C VAL A 66 6.37 13.09 -7.95
N PRO A 67 7.52 13.77 -7.79
CA PRO A 67 8.65 13.56 -8.67
C PRO A 67 9.09 12.09 -8.73
N ARG A 68 9.79 11.72 -9.80
CA ARG A 68 10.32 10.36 -9.95
C ARG A 68 11.24 9.98 -8.78
N GLN A 69 11.22 8.71 -8.41
CA GLN A 69 12.05 8.12 -7.35
C GLN A 69 11.82 8.71 -5.95
N ASN A 70 10.61 9.20 -5.67
CA ASN A 70 10.25 9.77 -4.37
C ASN A 70 9.40 8.82 -3.50
N GLY A 71 9.43 7.52 -3.76
CA GLY A 71 8.79 6.53 -2.90
C GLY A 71 7.30 6.32 -3.11
N LYS A 72 6.72 6.71 -4.26
CA LYS A 72 5.31 6.43 -4.57
C LYS A 72 5.02 4.93 -4.68
N ASN A 73 5.98 4.14 -5.14
CA ASN A 73 5.81 2.69 -5.26
C ASN A 73 5.67 2.02 -3.89
N ALA A 74 6.31 2.54 -2.86
CA ALA A 74 6.16 2.04 -1.50
C ALA A 74 4.71 2.20 -1.00
N ILE A 75 4.04 3.30 -1.34
CA ILE A 75 2.63 3.51 -1.02
C ILE A 75 1.78 2.42 -1.68
N LEU A 76 1.99 2.18 -2.97
CA LEU A 76 1.26 1.15 -3.71
C LEU A 76 1.50 -0.25 -3.13
N GLU A 77 2.73 -0.59 -2.79
CA GLU A 77 3.09 -1.87 -2.17
C GLU A 77 2.34 -2.06 -0.83
N ILE A 78 2.32 -1.05 0.02
CA ILE A 78 1.60 -1.10 1.30
C ILE A 78 0.10 -1.28 1.07
N VAL A 79 -0.51 -0.50 0.18
CA VAL A 79 -1.95 -0.57 -0.12
C VAL A 79 -2.31 -1.95 -0.70
N GLU A 80 -1.51 -2.45 -1.62
CA GLU A 80 -1.74 -3.75 -2.25
C GLU A 80 -1.62 -4.89 -1.23
N LEU A 81 -0.57 -4.89 -0.40
CA LEU A 81 -0.42 -5.86 0.68
C LEU A 81 -1.60 -5.81 1.66
N PHE A 82 -1.95 -4.61 2.13
CA PHE A 82 -3.05 -4.43 3.08
C PHE A 82 -4.39 -4.92 2.51
N LYS A 83 -4.73 -4.49 1.29
CA LYS A 83 -5.99 -4.88 0.66
C LYS A 83 -6.05 -6.37 0.34
N ALA A 84 -4.95 -6.97 -0.10
CA ALA A 84 -4.91 -8.39 -0.43
C ALA A 84 -4.95 -9.27 0.82
N THR A 85 -4.16 -8.96 1.85
CA THR A 85 -3.96 -9.83 3.01
C THR A 85 -4.98 -9.59 4.13
N ILE A 86 -5.31 -8.34 4.42
CA ILE A 86 -6.23 -7.98 5.52
C ILE A 86 -7.67 -7.89 5.03
N GLN A 87 -7.89 -7.26 3.87
CA GLN A 87 -9.24 -7.06 3.34
C GLN A 87 -9.69 -8.12 2.34
N GLY A 88 -8.80 -9.02 1.92
CA GLY A 88 -9.13 -10.11 0.97
C GLY A 88 -9.57 -9.60 -0.41
N ARG A 89 -9.08 -8.45 -0.85
CA ARG A 89 -9.48 -7.83 -2.12
C ARG A 89 -8.65 -8.34 -3.28
N ARG A 90 -9.27 -8.40 -4.45
CA ARG A 90 -8.56 -8.59 -5.72
C ARG A 90 -7.97 -7.29 -6.18
N ILE A 91 -6.75 -7.33 -6.71
CA ILE A 91 -6.01 -6.14 -7.14
C ILE A 91 -5.60 -6.30 -8.58
N LEU A 92 -5.86 -5.27 -9.38
CA LEU A 92 -5.33 -5.14 -10.73
C LEU A 92 -4.30 -4.01 -10.73
N HIS A 93 -3.04 -4.37 -10.93
CA HIS A 93 -1.96 -3.39 -11.05
C HIS A 93 -1.60 -3.21 -12.53
N THR A 94 -1.68 -1.98 -13.00
CA THR A 94 -1.32 -1.62 -14.38
C THR A 94 -0.22 -0.57 -14.39
N ALA A 95 0.54 -0.53 -15.47
CA ALA A 95 1.56 0.48 -15.72
C ALA A 95 1.60 0.82 -17.20
N HIS A 96 2.22 1.94 -17.56
CA HIS A 96 2.37 2.35 -18.96
C HIS A 96 3.24 1.39 -19.78
N GLU A 97 4.09 0.60 -19.12
CA GLU A 97 4.91 -0.44 -19.75
C GLU A 97 4.70 -1.78 -19.04
N LEU A 98 4.60 -2.86 -19.81
CA LEU A 98 4.48 -4.22 -19.27
C LEU A 98 5.63 -4.58 -18.33
N LYS A 99 6.84 -4.13 -18.67
CA LYS A 99 8.04 -4.35 -17.84
C LYS A 99 7.89 -3.75 -16.44
N SER A 100 7.30 -2.56 -16.34
CA SER A 100 7.07 -1.88 -15.05
C SER A 100 6.01 -2.59 -14.22
N ALA A 101 4.89 -3.01 -14.84
CA ALA A 101 3.86 -3.79 -14.17
C ALA A 101 4.40 -5.13 -13.68
N ARG A 102 5.19 -5.82 -14.51
CA ARG A 102 5.82 -7.08 -14.14
C ARG A 102 6.79 -6.92 -12.97
N LYS A 103 7.60 -5.86 -12.97
CA LYS A 103 8.52 -5.55 -11.87
C LYS A 103 7.78 -5.33 -10.55
N ALA A 104 6.68 -4.58 -10.57
CA ALA A 104 5.84 -4.35 -9.41
C ALA A 104 5.24 -5.66 -8.88
N PHE A 105 4.72 -6.51 -9.77
CA PHE A 105 4.20 -7.83 -9.40
C PHE A 105 5.28 -8.73 -8.77
N MET A 106 6.47 -8.80 -9.37
CA MET A 106 7.56 -9.62 -8.85
C MET A 106 8.02 -9.14 -7.47
N ARG A 107 8.03 -7.82 -7.25
CA ARG A 107 8.37 -7.27 -5.94
C ARG A 107 7.33 -7.64 -4.88
N LEU A 108 6.05 -7.50 -5.19
CA LEU A 108 4.98 -7.93 -4.29
C LEU A 108 5.06 -9.42 -4.00
N ARG A 109 5.25 -10.24 -5.03
CA ARG A 109 5.40 -11.68 -4.93
C ARG A 109 6.56 -12.08 -4.00
N SER A 110 7.65 -11.33 -3.98
CA SER A 110 8.82 -11.62 -3.14
C SER A 110 8.49 -11.66 -1.64
N PHE A 111 7.52 -10.88 -1.18
CA PHE A 111 7.05 -10.94 0.22
C PHE A 111 6.42 -12.29 0.56
N PHE A 112 5.68 -12.87 -0.39
CA PHE A 112 5.00 -14.16 -0.21
C PHE A 112 5.94 -15.36 -0.40
N GLU A 113 7.09 -15.19 -1.01
CA GLU A 113 8.08 -16.25 -1.24
C GLU A 113 9.13 -16.32 -0.14
N ASN A 114 9.19 -15.35 0.75
CA ASN A 114 10.18 -15.28 1.83
C ASN A 114 9.66 -15.96 3.10
N GLU A 115 9.74 -17.28 3.15
CA GLU A 115 9.30 -18.08 4.30
C GLU A 115 10.04 -17.70 5.59
N ARG A 116 11.32 -17.37 5.48
CA ARG A 116 12.16 -17.06 6.64
C ARG A 116 11.77 -15.75 7.30
N GLN A 117 11.53 -14.72 6.52
CA GLN A 117 11.23 -13.37 7.02
C GLN A 117 9.74 -13.14 7.22
N PHE A 118 8.90 -13.69 6.34
CA PHE A 118 7.45 -13.50 6.35
C PHE A 118 6.70 -14.84 6.30
N PRO A 119 6.79 -15.67 7.35
CA PRO A 119 6.21 -17.02 7.34
C PRO A 119 4.69 -17.00 7.17
N ASP A 120 4.00 -15.97 7.67
CA ASP A 120 2.55 -15.87 7.56
C ASP A 120 2.10 -15.66 6.11
N LEU A 121 2.77 -14.76 5.38
CA LEU A 121 2.49 -14.54 3.96
C LEU A 121 2.80 -15.79 3.12
N TYR A 122 3.91 -16.45 3.42
CA TYR A 122 4.28 -17.68 2.74
C TYR A 122 3.23 -18.78 2.91
N ARG A 123 2.69 -18.93 4.12
CA ARG A 123 1.62 -19.89 4.41
C ARG A 123 0.32 -19.58 3.66
N MET A 124 -0.01 -18.31 3.49
CA MET A 124 -1.20 -17.89 2.72
C MET A 124 -1.15 -18.41 1.28
N VAL A 125 -0.03 -18.24 0.59
CA VAL A 125 0.16 -18.71 -0.80
C VAL A 125 0.13 -20.24 -0.87
N LYS A 126 0.74 -20.91 0.07
CA LYS A 126 0.78 -22.38 0.13
C LYS A 126 -0.63 -22.97 0.33
N SER A 127 -1.44 -22.34 1.17
CA SER A 127 -2.82 -22.76 1.40
C SER A 127 -3.68 -22.63 0.14
N ILE A 128 -3.51 -21.57 -0.62
CA ILE A 128 -4.24 -21.36 -1.90
C ILE A 128 -3.85 -22.43 -2.93
N ARG A 129 -2.58 -22.77 -3.04
CA ARG A 129 -2.10 -23.81 -3.96
C ARG A 129 -2.57 -25.21 -3.59
N ALA A 130 -2.78 -25.47 -2.31
CA ALA A 130 -3.27 -26.77 -1.84
C ALA A 130 -4.77 -26.99 -2.08
N THR A 131 -5.52 -25.95 -2.40
CA THR A 131 -6.96 -25.99 -2.63
C THR A 131 -7.35 -26.15 -4.11
N ASN A 132 -6.39 -26.15 -5.03
CA ASN A 132 -6.59 -26.32 -6.49
C ASN A 132 -6.33 -27.78 -6.87
#